data_884a434531a91c0646831700c618394d
#
_entry.id   884a434531a91c0646831700c618394d
#
_cell.length_a   1.000
_cell.length_b   1.000
_cell.length_c   1.000
_cell.angle_alpha   90.00
_cell.angle_beta   90.00
_cell.angle_gamma   90.00
#
_symmetry.space_group_name_H-M   'P 1'
#
loop_
_entity.id
_entity.type
_entity.pdbx_description
1 polymer ?
#
loop_
_entity_poly.entity_id
_entity_poly.type
_entity_poly.pdbx_seq_one_letter_code
_entity_poly.pdbx_strand_id
1 'polypeptide(L)'
;MRELDQLSARFWTWRADQQPRSRDDITRLDRPPGWLPDVDPARDDRRAEQLAAFQAGLGRIRPPADAVPDRVDHRLLRSALARVRWETDILRVRSIPRYWTDQTLGPVFDVLLRPGVDEARITEVIRLLRAIPATLAHAPAALAGAASESAQLAVAELDGIDGRLAACADALAALHPQYRQDLGSAAAEAAEALTSHARWLASALPGLPPGRPVGPEKYQWFLREVACVPLSITEIEATGRREYDRAVWLELVHRNRNRDVPEPPLAASAESQARAEDAAEAGVRQFYEREGLLSQPPGLGRYLARPMPAYLEPLRFLGVADELTGPGRLTDNGVCYVPEPGPHLPYFYAANARDPRAGIIHEGVHYQQLALSWRNHRPVRRHYYDSGANEGIAFYNEELMLAAGLLEDAPHTRTATVNFMRLRALRVTVDVGLATGALSIEAAARELADRVPVDKATAAEEAAFFAETPGQALTYQIGKTQLIALLADAARVRGASLDLRELHDAIWVNGNVPIALLRWELLGLTDELAAIGIDDE
;
A
#
# COMPACT_ATOMS: atom_id res chain seq x y z
N MET A 1 9.85 31.30 4.32
CA MET A 1 9.08 30.03 4.28
C MET A 1 7.67 30.33 4.75
N ARG A 2 6.65 29.92 3.98
CA ARG A 2 5.24 30.19 4.29
C ARG A 2 4.86 29.50 5.61
N GLU A 3 3.89 30.05 6.35
CA GLU A 3 3.44 29.49 7.63
C GLU A 3 2.94 28.04 7.48
N LEU A 4 2.23 27.74 6.40
CA LEU A 4 1.79 26.38 6.06
C LEU A 4 2.98 25.41 5.88
N ASP A 5 4.03 25.82 5.18
CA ASP A 5 5.23 24.98 4.97
C ASP A 5 5.93 24.67 6.31
N GLN A 6 5.99 25.64 7.22
CA GLN A 6 6.58 25.45 8.55
C GLN A 6 5.76 24.50 9.40
N LEU A 7 4.42 24.64 9.37
CA LEU A 7 3.53 23.74 10.09
C LEU A 7 3.62 22.32 9.54
N SER A 8 3.61 22.20 8.21
CA SER A 8 3.76 20.92 7.50
C SER A 8 5.07 20.23 7.87
N ALA A 9 6.20 20.93 7.81
CA ALA A 9 7.51 20.35 8.15
C ALA A 9 7.54 19.82 9.59
N ARG A 10 7.01 20.58 10.56
CA ARG A 10 6.92 20.12 11.95
C ARG A 10 6.00 18.92 12.12
N PHE A 11 4.86 18.90 11.44
CA PHE A 11 3.95 17.75 11.46
C PHE A 11 4.61 16.51 10.90
N TRP A 12 5.27 16.58 9.75
CA TRP A 12 5.90 15.42 9.12
C TRP A 12 7.10 14.89 9.92
N THR A 13 7.87 15.77 10.57
CA THR A 13 8.91 15.34 11.53
C THR A 13 8.28 14.58 12.70
N TRP A 14 7.22 15.12 13.29
CA TRP A 14 6.47 14.44 14.34
C TRP A 14 5.86 13.11 13.86
N ARG A 15 5.29 13.11 12.65
CA ARG A 15 4.67 11.92 12.08
C ARG A 15 5.68 10.82 11.78
N ALA A 16 6.88 11.15 11.30
CA ALA A 16 7.98 10.20 11.07
C ALA A 16 8.37 9.42 12.34
N ASP A 17 8.28 10.07 13.50
CA ASP A 17 8.50 9.43 14.79
C ASP A 17 7.28 8.61 15.27
N GLN A 18 6.07 9.11 15.05
CA GLN A 18 4.84 8.58 15.64
C GLN A 18 4.04 7.63 14.75
N GLN A 19 4.26 7.63 13.43
CA GLN A 19 3.46 6.80 12.51
C GLN A 19 3.76 5.32 12.74
N PRO A 20 2.74 4.48 13.02
CA PRO A 20 2.93 3.03 13.05
C PRO A 20 3.36 2.53 11.67
N ARG A 21 4.09 1.42 11.64
CA ARG A 21 4.37 0.72 10.40
C ARG A 21 3.08 0.07 9.89
N SER A 22 2.83 0.14 8.59
CA SER A 22 1.72 -0.54 7.90
C SER A 22 2.26 -1.38 6.74
N ARG A 23 1.62 -2.49 6.43
CA ARG A 23 2.00 -3.37 5.30
C ARG A 23 1.69 -2.77 3.94
N ASP A 24 0.70 -1.88 3.88
CA ASP A 24 0.23 -1.22 2.67
C ASP A 24 0.81 0.20 2.51
N ASP A 25 1.82 0.53 3.28
CA ASP A 25 2.33 1.88 3.35
C ASP A 25 3.65 1.98 2.56
N ILE A 26 3.58 2.49 1.34
CA ILE A 26 4.80 2.92 0.64
C ILE A 26 5.37 4.08 1.45
N THR A 27 6.46 3.81 2.16
CA THR A 27 7.03 4.73 3.12
C THR A 27 7.45 6.04 2.45
N ARG A 28 6.79 7.12 2.83
CA ARG A 28 7.10 8.49 2.40
C ARG A 28 7.75 9.32 3.51
N LEU A 29 8.14 8.69 4.60
CA LEU A 29 8.77 9.31 5.76
C LEU A 29 10.07 8.59 6.08
N ASP A 30 11.15 9.35 6.31
CA ASP A 30 12.38 8.82 6.88
C ASP A 30 12.22 8.67 8.40
N ARG A 31 12.33 7.45 8.89
CA ARG A 31 12.39 7.19 10.33
C ARG A 31 13.70 7.74 10.90
N PRO A 32 13.67 8.36 12.08
CA PRO A 32 14.92 8.82 12.71
C PRO A 32 15.86 7.62 13.00
N PRO A 33 17.18 7.83 12.99
CA PRO A 33 18.13 6.77 13.34
C PRO A 33 17.81 6.14 14.69
N GLY A 34 17.82 4.81 14.76
CA GLY A 34 17.47 4.08 15.96
C GLY A 34 15.98 4.07 16.31
N TRP A 35 15.11 4.43 15.38
CA TRP A 35 13.66 4.41 15.60
C TRP A 35 13.15 3.04 16.07
N LEU A 36 12.22 3.07 17.00
CA LEU A 36 11.40 1.94 17.43
C LEU A 36 9.95 2.41 17.50
N PRO A 37 8.98 1.52 17.23
CA PRO A 37 7.57 1.85 17.39
C PRO A 37 7.27 2.29 18.83
N ASP A 38 6.70 3.46 19.00
CA ASP A 38 6.30 3.96 20.30
C ASP A 38 4.87 3.51 20.62
N VAL A 39 4.78 2.39 21.34
CA VAL A 39 3.51 1.76 21.75
C VAL A 39 3.13 2.01 23.20
N ASP A 40 3.91 2.80 23.94
CA ASP A 40 3.69 3.11 25.36
C ASP A 40 2.39 3.94 25.54
N PRO A 41 1.36 3.43 26.21
CA PRO A 41 0.12 4.16 26.46
C PRO A 41 0.30 5.38 27.37
N ALA A 42 1.35 5.44 28.18
CA ALA A 42 1.64 6.61 29.02
C ALA A 42 1.95 7.88 28.22
N ARG A 43 2.19 7.75 26.93
CA ARG A 43 2.44 8.88 26.02
C ARG A 43 1.22 9.32 25.21
N ASP A 44 0.08 8.64 25.35
CA ASP A 44 -1.10 8.89 24.50
C ASP A 44 -1.70 10.28 24.72
N ASP A 45 -1.81 10.73 25.96
CA ASP A 45 -2.30 12.09 26.27
C ASP A 45 -1.42 13.17 25.60
N ARG A 46 -0.11 13.01 25.68
CA ARG A 46 0.83 13.94 25.06
C ARG A 46 0.71 13.93 23.52
N ARG A 47 0.50 12.76 22.91
CA ARG A 47 0.28 12.65 21.46
C ARG A 47 -1.02 13.35 21.07
N ALA A 48 -2.09 13.16 21.82
CA ALA A 48 -3.38 13.82 21.60
C ALA A 48 -3.26 15.34 21.72
N GLU A 49 -2.55 15.86 22.72
CA GLU A 49 -2.27 17.29 22.87
C GLU A 49 -1.48 17.86 21.69
N GLN A 50 -0.45 17.13 21.22
CA GLN A 50 0.36 17.53 20.06
C GLN A 50 -0.48 17.56 18.80
N LEU A 51 -1.32 16.55 18.56
CA LEU A 51 -2.24 16.51 17.42
C LEU A 51 -3.22 17.69 17.46
N ALA A 52 -3.82 17.96 18.61
CA ALA A 52 -4.72 19.09 18.79
C ALA A 52 -4.01 20.44 18.51
N ALA A 53 -2.74 20.57 18.91
CA ALA A 53 -1.94 21.77 18.62
C ALA A 53 -1.70 21.95 17.11
N PHE A 54 -1.42 20.88 16.37
CA PHE A 54 -1.32 20.92 14.91
C PHE A 54 -2.65 21.31 14.25
N GLN A 55 -3.77 20.74 14.69
CA GLN A 55 -5.11 21.06 14.18
C GLN A 55 -5.44 22.54 14.44
N ALA A 56 -5.20 23.04 15.65
CA ALA A 56 -5.39 24.44 15.99
C ALA A 56 -4.46 25.37 15.18
N GLY A 57 -3.22 24.92 14.93
CA GLY A 57 -2.27 25.63 14.06
C GLY A 57 -2.81 25.77 12.64
N LEU A 58 -3.24 24.66 12.05
CA LEU A 58 -3.81 24.65 10.70
C LEU A 58 -5.09 25.47 10.59
N GLY A 59 -5.95 25.41 11.61
CA GLY A 59 -7.19 26.19 11.69
C GLY A 59 -7.01 27.72 11.70
N ARG A 60 -5.81 28.22 11.96
CA ARG A 60 -5.49 29.66 11.88
C ARG A 60 -4.99 30.10 10.51
N ILE A 61 -4.51 29.16 9.68
CA ILE A 61 -3.98 29.46 8.35
C ILE A 61 -5.13 29.57 7.37
N ARG A 62 -5.14 30.67 6.61
CA ARG A 62 -6.15 30.93 5.56
C ARG A 62 -5.41 31.22 4.24
N PRO A 63 -5.21 30.21 3.37
CA PRO A 63 -4.65 30.48 2.05
C PRO A 63 -5.55 31.43 1.25
N PRO A 64 -5.00 32.33 0.43
CA PRO A 64 -5.78 33.20 -0.44
C PRO A 64 -6.71 32.38 -1.38
N ALA A 65 -7.90 32.92 -1.69
CA ALA A 65 -8.91 32.23 -2.50
C ALA A 65 -8.40 31.89 -3.91
N ASP A 66 -7.56 32.73 -4.48
CA ASP A 66 -6.92 32.57 -5.81
C ASP A 66 -5.68 31.66 -5.78
N ALA A 67 -5.14 31.34 -4.61
CA ALA A 67 -3.98 30.48 -4.46
C ALA A 67 -4.38 28.99 -4.38
N VAL A 68 -4.98 28.44 -5.44
CA VAL A 68 -5.49 27.05 -5.48
C VAL A 68 -4.46 26.03 -4.99
N PRO A 69 -3.18 26.02 -5.43
CA PRO A 69 -2.20 25.05 -4.93
C PRO A 69 -1.96 25.13 -3.42
N ASP A 70 -2.09 26.31 -2.80
CA ASP A 70 -1.92 26.47 -1.35
C ASP A 70 -3.17 25.99 -0.59
N ARG A 71 -4.35 26.16 -1.17
CA ARG A 71 -5.60 25.59 -0.64
C ARG A 71 -5.59 24.06 -0.72
N VAL A 72 -5.08 23.49 -1.80
CA VAL A 72 -4.85 22.04 -1.94
C VAL A 72 -3.90 21.54 -0.85
N ASP A 73 -2.74 22.17 -0.68
CA ASP A 73 -1.77 21.78 0.34
C ASP A 73 -2.33 21.90 1.77
N HIS A 74 -3.14 22.93 2.04
CA HIS A 74 -3.86 23.07 3.31
C HIS A 74 -4.83 21.90 3.53
N ARG A 75 -5.60 21.51 2.51
CA ARG A 75 -6.51 20.37 2.58
C ARG A 75 -5.79 19.04 2.77
N LEU A 76 -4.62 18.86 2.11
CA LEU A 76 -3.76 17.68 2.32
C LEU A 76 -3.31 17.55 3.77
N LEU A 77 -2.85 18.65 4.38
CA LEU A 77 -2.42 18.63 5.78
C LEU A 77 -3.61 18.35 6.72
N ARG A 78 -4.81 18.89 6.42
CA ARG A 78 -6.05 18.57 7.15
C ARG A 78 -6.38 17.07 7.05
N SER A 79 -6.27 16.47 5.87
CA SER A 79 -6.47 15.04 5.66
C SER A 79 -5.46 14.20 6.45
N ALA A 80 -4.18 14.56 6.42
CA ALA A 80 -3.14 13.86 7.17
C ALA A 80 -3.38 13.89 8.69
N LEU A 81 -3.86 15.01 9.22
CA LEU A 81 -4.28 15.14 10.63
C LEU A 81 -5.52 14.28 10.93
N ALA A 82 -6.49 14.25 10.00
CA ALA A 82 -7.68 13.42 10.14
C ALA A 82 -7.33 11.92 10.11
N ARG A 83 -6.33 11.51 9.32
CA ARG A 83 -5.83 10.12 9.29
C ARG A 83 -5.28 9.69 10.65
N VAL A 84 -4.56 10.54 11.35
CA VAL A 84 -4.10 10.20 12.71
C VAL A 84 -5.29 9.92 13.64
N ARG A 85 -6.34 10.75 13.59
CA ARG A 85 -7.58 10.50 14.37
C ARG A 85 -8.29 9.21 13.95
N TRP A 86 -8.30 8.91 12.65
CA TRP A 86 -8.85 7.64 12.15
C TRP A 86 -8.13 6.44 12.78
N GLU A 87 -6.81 6.45 12.76
CA GLU A 87 -5.98 5.38 13.29
C GLU A 87 -6.13 5.22 14.82
N THR A 88 -6.12 6.35 15.56
CA THR A 88 -6.10 6.34 17.03
C THR A 88 -7.48 6.20 17.67
N ASP A 89 -8.46 7.00 17.21
CA ASP A 89 -9.73 7.17 17.90
C ASP A 89 -10.82 6.24 17.35
N ILE A 90 -10.78 5.96 16.04
CA ILE A 90 -11.84 5.22 15.34
C ILE A 90 -11.45 3.75 15.18
N LEU A 91 -10.35 3.47 14.48
CA LEU A 91 -9.85 2.11 14.29
C LEU A 91 -9.22 1.55 15.56
N ARG A 92 -8.60 2.42 16.37
CA ARG A 92 -7.85 2.00 17.56
C ARG A 92 -6.83 0.91 17.18
N VAL A 93 -5.97 1.22 16.23
CA VAL A 93 -5.07 0.24 15.57
C VAL A 93 -4.31 -0.67 16.54
N ARG A 94 -4.03 -0.21 17.77
CA ARG A 94 -3.41 -1.04 18.81
C ARG A 94 -4.30 -2.16 19.34
N SER A 95 -5.63 -2.09 19.13
CA SER A 95 -6.55 -3.19 19.46
C SER A 95 -6.64 -4.25 18.37
N ILE A 96 -5.91 -4.07 17.26
CA ILE A 96 -5.81 -5.02 16.14
C ILE A 96 -4.61 -5.94 16.42
N PRO A 97 -4.80 -7.27 16.53
CA PRO A 97 -3.73 -8.20 16.86
C PRO A 97 -2.55 -8.16 15.87
N ARG A 98 -2.80 -8.07 14.58
CA ARG A 98 -1.78 -7.98 13.54
C ARG A 98 -0.89 -6.72 13.66
N TYR A 99 -1.43 -5.62 14.19
CA TYR A 99 -0.63 -4.42 14.49
C TYR A 99 0.65 -4.76 15.25
N TRP A 100 0.59 -5.68 16.23
CA TRP A 100 1.76 -6.03 17.04
C TRP A 100 2.82 -6.81 16.28
N THR A 101 2.42 -7.69 15.35
CA THR A 101 3.33 -8.32 14.40
C THR A 101 4.00 -7.28 13.51
N ASP A 102 3.22 -6.33 12.99
CA ASP A 102 3.71 -5.27 12.12
C ASP A 102 4.68 -4.31 12.82
N GLN A 103 4.43 -4.00 14.11
CA GLN A 103 5.33 -3.12 14.87
C GLN A 103 6.59 -3.84 15.38
N THR A 104 6.63 -5.16 15.39
CA THR A 104 7.78 -5.95 15.85
C THR A 104 8.65 -6.48 14.71
N LEU A 105 8.06 -7.30 13.85
CA LEU A 105 8.76 -7.90 12.72
C LEU A 105 8.84 -6.99 11.50
N GLY A 106 7.87 -6.09 11.31
CA GLY A 106 7.85 -5.17 10.18
C GLY A 106 9.11 -4.33 10.04
N PRO A 107 9.63 -3.66 11.09
CA PRO A 107 10.88 -2.91 11.01
C PRO A 107 12.10 -3.77 10.63
N VAL A 108 12.14 -5.05 11.07
CA VAL A 108 13.18 -6.00 10.67
C VAL A 108 13.08 -6.29 9.17
N PHE A 109 11.88 -6.56 8.70
CA PHE A 109 11.60 -6.81 7.28
C PHE A 109 12.00 -5.62 6.42
N ASP A 110 11.58 -4.39 6.78
CA ASP A 110 11.89 -3.16 6.04
C ASP A 110 13.41 -2.91 5.92
N VAL A 111 14.17 -3.19 6.97
CA VAL A 111 15.63 -3.09 6.95
C VAL A 111 16.25 -4.13 6.01
N LEU A 112 15.69 -5.34 5.96
CA LEU A 112 16.19 -6.45 5.15
C LEU A 112 15.78 -6.37 3.68
N LEU A 113 14.71 -5.61 3.34
CA LEU A 113 14.31 -5.36 1.95
C LEU A 113 15.36 -4.57 1.16
N ARG A 114 16.12 -3.73 1.82
CA ARG A 114 17.14 -2.90 1.14
C ARG A 114 18.26 -3.77 0.56
N PRO A 115 18.65 -3.57 -0.72
CA PRO A 115 19.72 -4.36 -1.33
C PRO A 115 21.05 -4.26 -0.57
N GLY A 116 21.75 -5.38 -0.49
CA GLY A 116 23.03 -5.50 0.20
C GLY A 116 22.89 -5.46 1.74
N VAL A 117 23.53 -6.37 2.43
CA VAL A 117 23.54 -6.44 3.90
C VAL A 117 24.96 -6.16 4.37
N ASP A 118 25.20 -4.99 4.95
CA ASP A 118 26.45 -4.59 5.57
C ASP A 118 26.42 -4.78 7.10
N GLU A 119 27.54 -4.54 7.77
CA GLU A 119 27.67 -4.69 9.24
C GLU A 119 26.76 -3.73 10.02
N ALA A 120 26.53 -2.51 9.50
CA ALA A 120 25.65 -1.55 10.14
C ALA A 120 24.21 -2.07 10.14
N ARG A 121 23.78 -2.68 9.02
CA ARG A 121 22.47 -3.28 8.89
C ARG A 121 22.29 -4.52 9.77
N ILE A 122 23.31 -5.39 9.86
CA ILE A 122 23.28 -6.51 10.81
C ILE A 122 23.09 -6.01 12.24
N THR A 123 23.84 -4.98 12.63
CA THR A 123 23.71 -4.37 13.96
C THR A 123 22.31 -3.82 14.20
N GLU A 124 21.71 -3.19 13.19
CA GLU A 124 20.34 -2.69 13.27
C GLU A 124 19.31 -3.82 13.39
N VAL A 125 19.45 -4.90 12.62
CA VAL A 125 18.60 -6.10 12.75
C VAL A 125 18.66 -6.69 14.15
N ILE A 126 19.87 -6.86 14.71
CA ILE A 126 20.06 -7.36 16.08
C ILE A 126 19.36 -6.45 17.11
N ARG A 127 19.50 -5.12 16.95
CA ARG A 127 18.85 -4.13 17.81
C ARG A 127 17.32 -4.23 17.76
N LEU A 128 16.77 -4.35 16.54
CA LEU A 128 15.32 -4.47 16.32
C LEU A 128 14.78 -5.78 16.91
N LEU A 129 15.44 -6.92 16.69
CA LEU A 129 15.05 -8.20 17.27
C LEU A 129 15.04 -8.14 18.80
N ARG A 130 16.08 -7.57 19.42
CA ARG A 130 16.15 -7.40 20.89
C ARG A 130 15.09 -6.47 21.47
N ALA A 131 14.50 -5.58 20.67
CA ALA A 131 13.42 -4.68 21.10
C ALA A 131 12.04 -5.36 21.14
N ILE A 132 11.85 -6.49 20.45
CA ILE A 132 10.56 -7.18 20.31
C ILE A 132 9.92 -7.52 21.66
N PRO A 133 10.63 -8.11 22.65
CA PRO A 133 10.01 -8.44 23.93
C PRO A 133 9.42 -7.24 24.66
N ALA A 134 10.13 -6.09 24.66
CA ALA A 134 9.67 -4.86 25.31
C ALA A 134 8.44 -4.26 24.60
N THR A 135 8.41 -4.30 23.27
CA THR A 135 7.26 -3.86 22.48
C THR A 135 6.03 -4.71 22.79
N LEU A 136 6.16 -6.04 22.78
CA LEU A 136 5.05 -6.98 23.01
C LEU A 136 4.53 -6.96 24.46
N ALA A 137 5.31 -6.48 25.42
CA ALA A 137 4.86 -6.34 26.81
C ALA A 137 3.61 -5.45 26.96
N HIS A 138 3.38 -4.53 26.03
CA HIS A 138 2.19 -3.65 26.00
C HIS A 138 0.96 -4.28 25.33
N ALA A 139 1.13 -5.37 24.55
CA ALA A 139 0.07 -5.96 23.74
C ALA A 139 -1.12 -6.51 24.56
N PRO A 140 -0.94 -7.22 25.68
CA PRO A 140 -2.06 -7.81 26.40
C PRO A 140 -3.11 -6.79 26.86
N ALA A 141 -2.68 -5.63 27.35
CA ALA A 141 -3.58 -4.57 27.78
C ALA A 141 -4.37 -3.94 26.61
N ALA A 142 -3.70 -3.73 25.48
CA ALA A 142 -4.30 -3.16 24.28
C ALA A 142 -5.29 -4.12 23.60
N LEU A 143 -5.04 -5.44 23.69
CA LEU A 143 -5.81 -6.50 23.03
C LEU A 143 -6.91 -7.10 23.89
N ALA A 144 -7.19 -6.58 25.08
CA ALA A 144 -8.22 -7.11 25.97
C ALA A 144 -9.64 -7.13 25.35
N GLY A 145 -9.91 -6.31 24.34
CA GLY A 145 -11.17 -6.26 23.58
C GLY A 145 -10.99 -6.48 22.08
N ALA A 146 -9.92 -7.15 21.66
CA ALA A 146 -9.64 -7.43 20.27
C ALA A 146 -10.75 -8.31 19.64
N ALA A 147 -10.90 -8.22 18.31
CA ALA A 147 -11.81 -9.10 17.58
C ALA A 147 -11.29 -10.54 17.57
N SER A 148 -12.16 -11.51 17.87
CA SER A 148 -11.79 -12.92 17.93
C SER A 148 -11.26 -13.45 16.60
N GLU A 149 -11.85 -13.02 15.47
CA GLU A 149 -11.45 -13.41 14.12
C GLU A 149 -10.05 -12.87 13.78
N SER A 150 -9.78 -11.60 14.09
CA SER A 150 -8.44 -11.00 13.88
C SER A 150 -7.39 -11.66 14.79
N ALA A 151 -7.78 -12.02 16.02
CA ALA A 151 -6.88 -12.71 16.95
C ALA A 151 -6.52 -14.12 16.45
N GLN A 152 -7.50 -14.86 15.91
CA GLN A 152 -7.26 -16.18 15.34
C GLN A 152 -6.30 -16.13 14.14
N LEU A 153 -6.43 -15.11 13.28
CA LEU A 153 -5.56 -14.92 12.13
C LEU A 153 -4.12 -14.56 12.56
N ALA A 154 -3.97 -13.67 13.55
CA ALA A 154 -2.65 -13.31 14.07
C ALA A 154 -1.94 -14.50 14.74
N VAL A 155 -2.68 -15.39 15.42
CA VAL A 155 -2.13 -16.64 15.98
C VAL A 155 -1.64 -17.55 14.85
N ALA A 156 -2.43 -17.72 13.78
CA ALA A 156 -2.06 -18.55 12.64
C ALA A 156 -0.84 -17.97 11.89
N GLU A 157 -0.74 -16.66 11.77
CA GLU A 157 0.37 -15.97 11.11
C GLU A 157 1.71 -16.19 11.84
N LEU A 158 1.69 -16.28 13.18
CA LEU A 158 2.88 -16.51 14.00
C LEU A 158 3.24 -18.00 14.16
N ASP A 159 2.48 -18.92 13.56
CA ASP A 159 2.82 -20.34 13.61
C ASP A 159 4.20 -20.61 12.96
N GLY A 160 5.08 -21.34 13.65
CA GLY A 160 6.44 -21.63 13.20
C GLY A 160 7.38 -20.43 13.16
N ILE A 161 7.08 -19.34 13.86
CA ILE A 161 7.91 -18.12 13.86
C ILE A 161 9.33 -18.37 14.39
N ASP A 162 9.51 -19.31 15.31
CA ASP A 162 10.80 -19.74 15.84
C ASP A 162 11.73 -20.29 14.74
N GLY A 163 11.21 -21.20 13.92
CA GLY A 163 11.94 -21.74 12.77
C GLY A 163 12.24 -20.68 11.70
N ARG A 164 11.28 -19.78 11.45
CA ARG A 164 11.46 -18.68 10.48
C ARG A 164 12.55 -17.71 10.92
N LEU A 165 12.57 -17.28 12.18
CA LEU A 165 13.60 -16.37 12.70
C LEU A 165 14.97 -17.05 12.79
N ALA A 166 15.02 -18.32 13.14
CA ALA A 166 16.27 -19.10 13.11
C ALA A 166 16.83 -19.17 11.69
N ALA A 167 16.01 -19.50 10.68
CA ALA A 167 16.42 -19.56 9.28
C ALA A 167 16.92 -18.19 8.75
N CYS A 168 16.22 -17.10 9.12
CA CYS A 168 16.65 -15.73 8.79
C CYS A 168 18.03 -15.43 9.41
N ALA A 169 18.21 -15.69 10.72
CA ALA A 169 19.47 -15.44 11.43
C ALA A 169 20.63 -16.28 10.88
N ASP A 170 20.39 -17.55 10.54
CA ASP A 170 21.41 -18.43 9.95
C ASP A 170 21.83 -17.95 8.56
N ALA A 171 20.89 -17.50 7.73
CA ALA A 171 21.20 -16.95 6.42
C ALA A 171 22.01 -15.64 6.52
N LEU A 172 21.67 -14.75 7.46
CA LEU A 172 22.45 -13.54 7.74
C LEU A 172 23.84 -13.86 8.31
N ALA A 173 23.95 -14.85 9.20
CA ALA A 173 25.21 -15.31 9.74
C ALA A 173 26.10 -16.00 8.71
N ALA A 174 25.54 -16.56 7.64
CA ALA A 174 26.34 -17.07 6.53
C ALA A 174 27.05 -15.94 5.76
N LEU A 175 26.42 -14.75 5.67
CA LEU A 175 27.00 -13.55 5.05
C LEU A 175 28.01 -12.87 5.98
N HIS A 176 27.75 -12.88 7.30
CA HIS A 176 28.52 -12.19 8.34
C HIS A 176 28.81 -13.11 9.52
N PRO A 177 29.74 -14.08 9.39
CA PRO A 177 30.00 -15.11 10.42
C PRO A 177 30.40 -14.58 11.81
N GLN A 178 30.98 -13.38 11.87
CA GLN A 178 31.37 -12.73 13.14
C GLN A 178 30.16 -12.36 14.01
N TYR A 179 28.98 -12.19 13.45
CA TYR A 179 27.74 -11.85 14.17
C TYR A 179 26.85 -13.07 14.49
N ARG A 180 27.28 -14.29 14.17
CA ARG A 180 26.50 -15.53 14.34
C ARG A 180 25.89 -15.68 15.74
N GLN A 181 26.69 -15.44 16.78
CA GLN A 181 26.22 -15.59 18.15
C GLN A 181 25.17 -14.53 18.51
N ASP A 182 25.42 -13.27 18.16
CA ASP A 182 24.52 -12.17 18.47
C ASP A 182 23.18 -12.28 17.68
N LEU A 183 23.25 -12.65 16.40
CA LEU A 183 22.05 -12.88 15.57
C LEU A 183 21.23 -14.05 16.13
N GLY A 184 21.87 -15.18 16.45
CA GLY A 184 21.21 -16.36 17.01
C GLY A 184 20.55 -16.07 18.35
N SER A 185 21.23 -15.36 19.26
CA SER A 185 20.65 -14.96 20.55
C SER A 185 19.47 -14.01 20.38
N ALA A 186 19.63 -12.96 19.59
CA ALA A 186 18.56 -11.97 19.36
C ALA A 186 17.34 -12.60 18.67
N ALA A 187 17.54 -13.49 17.69
CA ALA A 187 16.47 -14.22 17.03
C ALA A 187 15.73 -15.17 18.00
N ALA A 188 16.45 -15.86 18.87
CA ALA A 188 15.85 -16.74 19.87
C ALA A 188 15.03 -15.97 20.92
N GLU A 189 15.53 -14.83 21.40
CA GLU A 189 14.80 -13.95 22.32
C GLU A 189 13.52 -13.41 21.69
N ALA A 190 13.58 -12.94 20.44
CA ALA A 190 12.44 -12.47 19.67
C ALA A 190 11.42 -13.59 19.43
N ALA A 191 11.88 -14.78 19.03
CA ALA A 191 11.04 -15.95 18.78
C ALA A 191 10.28 -16.39 20.02
N GLU A 192 10.93 -16.45 21.18
CA GLU A 192 10.27 -16.79 22.45
C GLU A 192 9.19 -15.76 22.81
N ALA A 193 9.47 -14.47 22.65
CA ALA A 193 8.50 -13.41 22.92
C ALA A 193 7.28 -13.50 22.00
N LEU A 194 7.49 -13.69 20.70
CA LEU A 194 6.40 -13.84 19.70
C LEU A 194 5.59 -15.12 19.91
N THR A 195 6.25 -16.23 20.19
CA THR A 195 5.58 -17.50 20.49
C THR A 195 4.77 -17.41 21.78
N SER A 196 5.31 -16.76 22.81
CA SER A 196 4.57 -16.50 24.07
C SER A 196 3.38 -15.58 23.85
N HIS A 197 3.52 -14.55 23.01
CA HIS A 197 2.41 -13.68 22.61
C HIS A 197 1.33 -14.46 21.87
N ALA A 198 1.69 -15.30 20.89
CA ALA A 198 0.74 -16.13 20.14
C ALA A 198 -0.01 -17.12 21.07
N ARG A 199 0.70 -17.79 22.01
CA ARG A 199 0.08 -18.69 23.00
C ARG A 199 -0.87 -17.93 23.93
N TRP A 200 -0.48 -16.75 24.41
CA TRP A 200 -1.34 -15.90 25.21
C TRP A 200 -2.60 -15.51 24.45
N LEU A 201 -2.47 -15.04 23.21
CA LEU A 201 -3.59 -14.64 22.35
C LEU A 201 -4.52 -15.81 22.06
N ALA A 202 -3.96 -17.00 21.77
CA ALA A 202 -4.74 -18.23 21.59
C ALA A 202 -5.54 -18.61 22.85
N SER A 203 -4.96 -18.44 24.03
CA SER A 203 -5.65 -18.68 25.30
C SER A 203 -6.77 -17.68 25.59
N ALA A 204 -6.66 -16.46 25.06
CA ALA A 204 -7.67 -15.40 25.21
C ALA A 204 -8.86 -15.54 24.25
N LEU A 205 -8.70 -16.26 23.12
CA LEU A 205 -9.73 -16.40 22.05
C LEU A 205 -11.15 -16.70 22.56
N PRO A 206 -11.37 -17.64 23.50
CA PRO A 206 -12.73 -17.96 23.97
C PRO A 206 -13.45 -16.80 24.66
N GLY A 207 -12.72 -15.82 25.15
CA GLY A 207 -13.26 -14.64 25.85
C GLY A 207 -13.31 -13.36 24.99
N LEU A 208 -12.78 -13.39 23.78
CA LEU A 208 -12.77 -12.23 22.90
C LEU A 208 -14.12 -12.03 22.20
N PRO A 209 -14.56 -10.77 22.02
CA PRO A 209 -15.80 -10.48 21.30
C PRO A 209 -15.62 -10.70 19.80
N PRO A 210 -16.71 -10.91 19.04
CA PRO A 210 -16.68 -10.87 17.59
C PRO A 210 -16.29 -9.49 17.08
N GLY A 211 -15.70 -9.42 15.88
CA GLY A 211 -15.33 -8.18 15.20
C GLY A 211 -16.52 -7.23 15.02
N ARG A 212 -16.27 -5.95 15.20
CA ARG A 212 -17.27 -4.90 15.01
C ARG A 212 -16.86 -4.02 13.83
N PRO A 213 -17.75 -3.84 12.83
CA PRO A 213 -17.51 -2.93 11.74
C PRO A 213 -17.40 -1.49 12.26
N VAL A 214 -16.70 -0.64 11.53
CA VAL A 214 -16.61 0.79 11.88
C VAL A 214 -17.96 1.50 11.74
N GLY A 215 -18.83 0.99 10.89
CA GLY A 215 -20.16 1.50 10.61
C GLY A 215 -20.18 2.57 9.50
N PRO A 216 -21.34 2.74 8.84
CA PRO A 216 -21.47 3.56 7.64
C PRO A 216 -21.14 5.04 7.87
N GLU A 217 -21.50 5.60 9.03
CA GLU A 217 -21.27 7.01 9.34
C GLU A 217 -19.78 7.33 9.47
N LYS A 218 -19.03 6.51 10.22
CA LYS A 218 -17.58 6.69 10.40
C LYS A 218 -16.82 6.38 9.10
N TYR A 219 -17.33 5.40 8.33
CA TYR A 219 -16.75 5.06 7.05
C TYR A 219 -16.93 6.21 6.03
N GLN A 220 -18.13 6.82 5.96
CA GLN A 220 -18.36 8.00 5.13
C GLN A 220 -17.51 9.20 5.58
N TRP A 221 -17.30 9.37 6.90
CA TRP A 221 -16.38 10.38 7.43
C TRP A 221 -14.95 10.14 6.94
N PHE A 222 -14.47 8.90 6.96
CA PHE A 222 -13.15 8.53 6.42
C PHE A 222 -13.03 8.89 4.94
N LEU A 223 -14.01 8.50 4.13
CA LEU A 223 -14.02 8.80 2.70
C LEU A 223 -13.93 10.30 2.43
N ARG A 224 -14.68 11.11 3.18
CA ARG A 224 -14.69 12.56 3.05
C ARG A 224 -13.43 13.22 3.60
N GLU A 225 -13.10 12.97 4.85
CA GLU A 225 -12.10 13.75 5.59
C GLU A 225 -10.68 13.25 5.38
N VAL A 226 -10.50 11.94 5.20
CA VAL A 226 -9.19 11.31 5.05
C VAL A 226 -8.87 11.04 3.58
N ALA A 227 -9.69 10.27 2.88
CA ALA A 227 -9.43 9.87 1.50
C ALA A 227 -9.81 10.93 0.45
N CYS A 228 -10.57 11.97 0.84
CA CYS A 228 -11.07 12.99 -0.10
C CYS A 228 -11.80 12.40 -1.31
N VAL A 229 -12.60 11.35 -1.09
CA VAL A 229 -13.44 10.71 -2.11
C VAL A 229 -14.81 11.41 -2.12
N PRO A 230 -15.20 12.05 -3.23
CA PRO A 230 -16.44 12.85 -3.30
C PRO A 230 -17.70 12.01 -3.58
N LEU A 231 -17.65 10.71 -3.26
CA LEU A 231 -18.74 9.76 -3.53
C LEU A 231 -19.37 9.26 -2.23
N SER A 232 -20.68 9.04 -2.27
CA SER A 232 -21.40 8.31 -1.25
C SER A 232 -21.10 6.80 -1.31
N ILE A 233 -21.32 6.10 -0.20
CA ILE A 233 -21.19 4.64 -0.13
C ILE A 233 -22.01 3.95 -1.22
N THR A 234 -23.22 4.43 -1.50
CA THR A 234 -24.10 3.87 -2.53
C THR A 234 -23.52 4.04 -3.94
N GLU A 235 -22.91 5.19 -4.24
CA GLU A 235 -22.25 5.44 -5.54
C GLU A 235 -21.01 4.59 -5.70
N ILE A 236 -20.24 4.42 -4.62
CA ILE A 236 -19.05 3.54 -4.58
C ILE A 236 -19.46 2.10 -4.88
N GLU A 237 -20.47 1.56 -4.20
CA GLU A 237 -20.97 0.21 -4.45
C GLU A 237 -21.51 0.04 -5.88
N ALA A 238 -22.26 1.02 -6.38
CA ALA A 238 -22.78 0.97 -7.75
C ALA A 238 -21.66 0.97 -8.79
N THR A 239 -20.57 1.71 -8.52
CA THR A 239 -19.37 1.73 -9.36
C THR A 239 -18.67 0.36 -9.32
N GLY A 240 -18.45 -0.20 -8.14
CA GLY A 240 -17.84 -1.53 -7.98
C GLY A 240 -18.61 -2.62 -8.75
N ARG A 241 -19.93 -2.64 -8.63
CA ARG A 241 -20.79 -3.61 -9.36
C ARG A 241 -20.68 -3.46 -10.87
N ARG A 242 -20.77 -2.24 -11.40
CA ARG A 242 -20.66 -1.99 -12.85
C ARG A 242 -19.29 -2.39 -13.41
N GLU A 243 -18.23 -2.06 -12.71
CA GLU A 243 -16.88 -2.39 -13.15
C GLU A 243 -16.61 -3.90 -13.03
N TYR A 244 -17.18 -4.57 -12.03
CA TYR A 244 -17.13 -6.03 -11.94
C TYR A 244 -17.81 -6.70 -13.16
N ASP A 245 -19.04 -6.29 -13.49
CA ASP A 245 -19.77 -6.84 -14.64
C ASP A 245 -19.03 -6.58 -15.95
N ARG A 246 -18.42 -5.38 -16.09
CA ARG A 246 -17.58 -5.03 -17.24
C ARG A 246 -16.36 -5.94 -17.34
N ALA A 247 -15.67 -6.18 -16.23
CA ALA A 247 -14.49 -7.07 -16.21
C ALA A 247 -14.86 -8.52 -16.53
N VAL A 248 -15.98 -9.03 -15.99
CA VAL A 248 -16.49 -10.37 -16.34
C VAL A 248 -16.77 -10.49 -17.83
N TRP A 249 -17.44 -9.50 -18.41
CA TRP A 249 -17.70 -9.50 -19.86
C TRP A 249 -16.43 -9.47 -20.68
N LEU A 250 -15.46 -8.63 -20.35
CA LEU A 250 -14.16 -8.58 -21.02
C LEU A 250 -13.42 -9.92 -20.91
N GLU A 251 -13.42 -10.54 -19.73
CA GLU A 251 -12.80 -11.85 -19.52
C GLU A 251 -13.43 -12.93 -20.42
N LEU A 252 -14.75 -12.97 -20.53
CA LEU A 252 -15.43 -13.92 -21.43
C LEU A 252 -14.99 -13.73 -22.88
N VAL A 253 -14.87 -12.49 -23.34
CA VAL A 253 -14.40 -12.18 -24.71
C VAL A 253 -12.95 -12.65 -24.91
N HIS A 254 -12.05 -12.34 -23.96
CA HIS A 254 -10.65 -12.74 -24.03
C HIS A 254 -10.48 -14.26 -23.98
N ARG A 255 -11.16 -14.96 -23.06
CA ARG A 255 -11.13 -16.42 -22.97
C ARG A 255 -11.62 -17.09 -24.24
N ASN A 256 -12.72 -16.60 -24.84
CA ASN A 256 -13.22 -17.13 -26.09
C ASN A 256 -12.22 -16.91 -27.24
N ARG A 257 -11.59 -15.75 -27.31
CA ARG A 257 -10.59 -15.43 -28.33
C ARG A 257 -9.33 -16.27 -28.18
N ASN A 258 -8.92 -16.57 -26.96
CA ASN A 258 -7.64 -17.20 -26.64
C ASN A 258 -7.75 -18.69 -26.30
N ARG A 259 -8.93 -19.32 -26.46
CA ARG A 259 -9.21 -20.70 -26.05
C ARG A 259 -8.22 -21.74 -26.57
N ASP A 260 -7.67 -21.52 -27.77
CA ASP A 260 -6.76 -22.45 -28.45
C ASP A 260 -5.28 -21.99 -28.33
N VAL A 261 -5.00 -20.93 -27.60
CA VAL A 261 -3.64 -20.43 -27.38
C VAL A 261 -3.06 -21.13 -26.14
N PRO A 262 -1.92 -21.82 -26.22
CA PRO A 262 -1.32 -22.45 -25.06
C PRO A 262 -0.86 -21.41 -24.02
N GLU A 263 -1.01 -21.75 -22.74
CA GLU A 263 -0.52 -20.90 -21.67
C GLU A 263 1.02 -20.86 -21.66
N PRO A 264 1.65 -19.67 -21.51
CA PRO A 264 3.09 -19.59 -21.45
C PRO A 264 3.63 -20.31 -20.21
N PRO A 265 4.80 -20.98 -20.29
CA PRO A 265 5.40 -21.62 -19.14
C PRO A 265 5.83 -20.59 -18.08
N LEU A 266 5.97 -21.05 -16.84
CA LEU A 266 6.65 -20.26 -15.81
C LEU A 266 8.13 -20.07 -16.19
N ALA A 267 8.74 -19.02 -15.68
CA ALA A 267 10.19 -18.85 -15.74
C ALA A 267 10.92 -20.07 -15.15
N ALA A 268 12.08 -20.41 -15.70
CA ALA A 268 12.82 -21.60 -15.29
C ALA A 268 13.52 -21.48 -13.92
N SER A 269 13.81 -20.25 -13.48
CA SER A 269 14.39 -19.94 -12.16
C SER A 269 14.15 -18.48 -11.81
N ALA A 270 14.36 -18.10 -10.54
CA ALA A 270 14.28 -16.72 -10.08
C ALA A 270 15.28 -15.81 -10.83
N GLU A 271 16.50 -16.29 -11.16
CA GLU A 271 17.46 -15.51 -11.93
C GLU A 271 17.01 -15.27 -13.37
N SER A 272 16.36 -16.28 -14.01
CA SER A 272 15.84 -16.12 -15.35
C SER A 272 14.65 -15.17 -15.38
N GLN A 273 13.79 -15.22 -14.36
CA GLN A 273 12.68 -14.29 -14.18
C GLN A 273 13.20 -12.88 -13.97
N ALA A 274 14.14 -12.66 -13.05
CA ALA A 274 14.71 -11.34 -12.78
C ALA A 274 15.32 -10.70 -14.04
N ARG A 275 16.06 -11.47 -14.85
CA ARG A 275 16.58 -10.95 -16.14
C ARG A 275 15.46 -10.58 -17.12
N ALA A 276 14.40 -11.38 -17.18
CA ALA A 276 13.26 -11.09 -18.05
C ALA A 276 12.50 -9.83 -17.57
N GLU A 277 12.34 -9.64 -16.28
CA GLU A 277 11.74 -8.44 -15.67
C GLU A 277 12.56 -7.18 -15.95
N ASP A 278 13.90 -7.23 -15.78
CA ASP A 278 14.78 -6.09 -16.07
C ASP A 278 14.72 -5.68 -17.55
N ALA A 279 14.58 -6.65 -18.46
CA ALA A 279 14.41 -6.39 -19.89
C ALA A 279 13.00 -5.84 -20.21
N ALA A 280 11.98 -6.39 -19.59
CA ALA A 280 10.59 -5.95 -19.75
C ALA A 280 10.37 -4.53 -19.21
N GLU A 281 10.97 -4.19 -18.06
CA GLU A 281 10.92 -2.82 -17.50
C GLU A 281 11.51 -1.80 -18.47
N ALA A 282 12.66 -2.11 -19.06
CA ALA A 282 13.24 -1.22 -20.08
C ALA A 282 12.32 -1.08 -21.31
N GLY A 283 11.68 -2.17 -21.74
CA GLY A 283 10.72 -2.19 -22.84
C GLY A 283 9.46 -1.36 -22.53
N VAL A 284 8.91 -1.46 -21.32
CA VAL A 284 7.76 -0.67 -20.86
C VAL A 284 8.09 0.82 -20.86
N ARG A 285 9.27 1.20 -20.35
CA ARG A 285 9.71 2.63 -20.38
C ARG A 285 9.84 3.17 -21.80
N GLN A 286 10.43 2.40 -22.71
CA GLN A 286 10.52 2.77 -24.13
C GLN A 286 9.13 2.87 -24.77
N PHE A 287 8.18 2.04 -24.34
CA PHE A 287 6.80 2.10 -24.81
C PHE A 287 6.13 3.40 -24.38
N TYR A 288 6.27 3.83 -23.11
CA TYR A 288 5.75 5.12 -22.64
C TYR A 288 6.22 6.29 -23.53
N GLU A 289 7.52 6.33 -23.80
CA GLU A 289 8.11 7.41 -24.63
C GLU A 289 7.62 7.35 -26.08
N ARG A 290 7.60 6.17 -26.68
CA ARG A 290 7.19 5.99 -28.07
C ARG A 290 5.73 6.35 -28.31
N GLU A 291 4.85 5.95 -27.39
CA GLU A 291 3.41 6.21 -27.50
C GLU A 291 3.01 7.60 -26.94
N GLY A 292 3.95 8.39 -26.43
CA GLY A 292 3.66 9.72 -25.88
C GLY A 292 2.78 9.68 -24.63
N LEU A 293 2.97 8.66 -23.75
CA LEU A 293 2.09 8.44 -22.61
C LEU A 293 2.63 9.04 -21.30
N LEU A 294 3.93 8.89 -21.05
CA LEU A 294 4.57 9.35 -19.82
C LEU A 294 6.05 9.62 -20.08
N SER A 295 6.56 10.75 -19.62
CA SER A 295 7.98 11.09 -19.76
C SER A 295 8.86 10.22 -18.87
N GLN A 296 10.04 9.86 -19.41
CA GLN A 296 11.06 9.11 -18.70
C GLN A 296 12.31 10.00 -18.54
N PRO A 297 12.33 10.97 -17.60
CA PRO A 297 13.38 11.97 -17.53
C PRO A 297 14.75 11.35 -17.23
N PRO A 298 15.85 11.93 -17.75
CA PRO A 298 17.20 11.48 -17.45
C PRO A 298 17.45 11.45 -15.93
N GLY A 299 18.09 10.37 -15.46
CA GLY A 299 18.39 10.16 -14.04
C GLY A 299 17.21 9.65 -13.19
N LEU A 300 16.08 9.31 -13.80
CA LEU A 300 15.08 8.46 -13.15
C LEU A 300 15.67 7.04 -13.03
N GLY A 301 15.78 6.52 -11.81
CA GLY A 301 16.21 5.15 -11.55
C GLY A 301 15.28 4.12 -12.19
N ARG A 302 15.63 2.85 -12.07
CA ARG A 302 14.88 1.72 -12.61
C ARG A 302 14.21 0.92 -11.50
N TYR A 303 13.14 0.23 -11.82
CA TYR A 303 12.54 -0.80 -10.97
C TYR A 303 13.06 -2.16 -11.42
N LEU A 304 13.93 -2.79 -10.62
CA LEU A 304 14.72 -3.96 -11.02
C LEU A 304 14.36 -5.18 -10.19
N ALA A 305 14.25 -6.33 -10.84
CA ALA A 305 14.02 -7.61 -10.17
C ALA A 305 15.33 -8.25 -9.66
N ARG A 306 15.24 -8.95 -8.55
CA ARG A 306 16.33 -9.76 -7.97
C ARG A 306 15.75 -11.06 -7.42
N PRO A 307 16.51 -12.17 -7.46
CA PRO A 307 16.12 -13.36 -6.73
C PRO A 307 15.93 -13.07 -5.24
N MET A 308 14.92 -13.70 -4.64
CA MET A 308 14.63 -13.56 -3.20
C MET A 308 15.82 -14.01 -2.37
N PRO A 309 16.39 -13.14 -1.51
CA PRO A 309 17.49 -13.55 -0.63
C PRO A 309 17.04 -14.56 0.42
N ALA A 310 17.88 -15.54 0.73
CA ALA A 310 17.59 -16.60 1.71
C ALA A 310 17.22 -16.05 3.10
N TYR A 311 17.76 -14.90 3.50
CA TYR A 311 17.45 -14.26 4.78
C TYR A 311 16.08 -13.57 4.79
N LEU A 312 15.53 -13.22 3.62
CA LEU A 312 14.25 -12.53 3.49
C LEU A 312 13.08 -13.52 3.30
N GLU A 313 13.31 -14.65 2.64
CA GLU A 313 12.28 -15.67 2.34
C GLU A 313 11.47 -16.09 3.59
N PRO A 314 12.06 -16.33 4.77
CA PRO A 314 11.30 -16.71 5.97
C PRO A 314 10.33 -15.61 6.45
N LEU A 315 10.55 -14.36 6.08
CA LEU A 315 9.79 -13.19 6.51
C LEU A 315 8.81 -12.68 5.42
N ARG A 316 8.70 -13.35 4.28
CA ARG A 316 7.85 -12.95 3.16
C ARG A 316 6.36 -12.77 3.53
N PHE A 317 5.89 -13.43 4.57
CA PHE A 317 4.53 -13.28 5.07
C PHE A 317 4.21 -11.88 5.63
N LEU A 318 5.21 -11.02 5.83
CA LEU A 318 5.05 -9.68 6.39
C LEU A 318 4.63 -8.61 5.36
N GLY A 319 4.63 -8.95 4.08
CA GLY A 319 4.19 -8.04 3.02
C GLY A 319 4.85 -8.29 1.68
N VAL A 320 4.63 -7.37 0.75
CA VAL A 320 5.24 -7.38 -0.58
C VAL A 320 6.74 -7.17 -0.44
N ALA A 321 7.53 -7.99 -1.13
CA ALA A 321 8.99 -7.95 -1.05
C ALA A 321 9.59 -6.93 -2.04
N ASP A 322 9.06 -5.69 -2.01
CA ASP A 322 9.49 -4.59 -2.86
C ASP A 322 10.18 -3.50 -2.04
N GLU A 323 11.35 -3.10 -2.48
CA GLU A 323 12.05 -1.93 -1.96
C GLU A 323 12.00 -0.81 -3.02
N LEU A 324 11.09 0.14 -2.81
CA LEU A 324 10.80 1.22 -3.75
C LEU A 324 11.61 2.49 -3.49
N THR A 325 12.71 2.39 -2.78
CA THR A 325 13.54 3.51 -2.30
C THR A 325 12.78 4.49 -1.38
N GLY A 326 13.16 4.54 -0.11
CA GLY A 326 12.66 5.55 0.82
C GLY A 326 13.19 6.95 0.47
N PRO A 327 12.66 7.99 1.13
CA PRO A 327 13.02 9.40 0.87
C PRO A 327 14.51 9.69 0.85
N GLY A 328 15.32 9.04 1.65
CA GLY A 328 16.78 9.20 1.70
C GLY A 328 17.55 8.53 0.56
N ARG A 329 16.87 7.78 -0.34
CA ARG A 329 17.49 6.94 -1.35
C ARG A 329 16.91 7.11 -2.76
N LEU A 330 16.38 8.30 -3.06
CA LEU A 330 15.67 8.58 -4.33
C LEU A 330 16.51 8.46 -5.60
N THR A 331 17.82 8.37 -5.48
CA THR A 331 18.74 8.15 -6.61
C THR A 331 18.99 6.67 -6.88
N ASP A 332 18.58 5.80 -5.96
CA ASP A 332 18.77 4.36 -6.08
C ASP A 332 17.66 3.74 -6.95
N ASN A 333 17.94 2.59 -7.54
CA ASN A 333 16.92 1.79 -8.21
C ASN A 333 15.98 1.17 -7.18
N GLY A 334 14.70 1.09 -7.50
CA GLY A 334 13.76 0.23 -6.80
C GLY A 334 14.08 -1.24 -7.06
N VAL A 335 13.75 -2.12 -6.11
CA VAL A 335 14.01 -3.56 -6.22
C VAL A 335 12.76 -4.36 -5.88
N CYS A 336 12.42 -5.30 -6.76
CA CYS A 336 11.46 -6.36 -6.51
C CYS A 336 12.19 -7.68 -6.26
N TYR A 337 11.83 -8.40 -5.21
CA TYR A 337 12.39 -9.72 -4.96
C TYR A 337 11.44 -10.80 -5.44
N VAL A 338 11.91 -11.61 -6.40
CA VAL A 338 11.13 -12.69 -7.01
C VAL A 338 11.47 -14.03 -6.36
N PRO A 339 10.47 -14.80 -5.90
CA PRO A 339 10.68 -16.13 -5.36
C PRO A 339 11.01 -17.13 -6.49
N GLU A 340 11.52 -18.32 -6.12
CA GLU A 340 11.71 -19.41 -7.09
C GLU A 340 10.37 -19.79 -7.74
N PRO A 341 10.29 -19.81 -9.09
CA PRO A 341 9.09 -20.23 -9.80
C PRO A 341 8.73 -21.69 -9.50
N GLY A 342 7.45 -21.95 -9.26
CA GLY A 342 6.98 -23.29 -8.96
C GLY A 342 5.44 -23.42 -9.04
N PRO A 343 4.90 -24.63 -8.92
CA PRO A 343 3.47 -24.91 -9.12
C PRO A 343 2.56 -24.33 -8.04
N HIS A 344 3.14 -23.88 -6.92
CA HIS A 344 2.40 -23.35 -5.76
C HIS A 344 2.63 -21.85 -5.57
N LEU A 345 3.05 -21.13 -6.61
CA LEU A 345 3.15 -19.67 -6.54
C LEU A 345 1.79 -19.05 -6.25
N PRO A 346 1.72 -18.04 -5.35
CA PRO A 346 0.53 -17.22 -5.19
C PRO A 346 0.11 -16.57 -6.52
N TYR A 347 -1.16 -16.25 -6.63
CA TYR A 347 -1.83 -15.80 -7.86
C TYR A 347 -1.05 -14.72 -8.66
N PHE A 348 -0.65 -13.64 -8.00
CA PHE A 348 0.09 -12.55 -8.67
C PHE A 348 1.50 -12.95 -9.06
N TYR A 349 2.21 -13.69 -8.21
CA TYR A 349 3.56 -14.19 -8.52
C TYR A 349 3.55 -15.16 -9.70
N ALA A 350 2.52 -16.00 -9.82
CA ALA A 350 2.38 -16.90 -10.96
C ALA A 350 2.16 -16.15 -12.28
N ALA A 351 1.41 -15.04 -12.27
CA ALA A 351 1.23 -14.20 -13.44
C ALA A 351 2.56 -13.54 -13.87
N ASN A 352 3.31 -12.98 -12.93
CA ASN A 352 4.63 -12.36 -13.19
C ASN A 352 5.68 -13.36 -13.67
N ALA A 353 5.67 -14.58 -13.14
CA ALA A 353 6.58 -15.63 -13.57
C ALA A 353 6.32 -16.11 -15.01
N ARG A 354 5.12 -15.86 -15.56
CA ARG A 354 4.77 -16.12 -16.96
C ARG A 354 5.09 -14.95 -17.88
N ASP A 355 4.75 -13.75 -17.45
CA ASP A 355 5.03 -12.50 -18.17
C ASP A 355 5.27 -11.36 -17.18
N PRO A 356 6.51 -10.91 -17.02
CA PRO A 356 6.87 -9.87 -16.06
C PRO A 356 6.14 -8.54 -16.26
N ARG A 357 5.68 -8.25 -17.48
CA ARG A 357 4.93 -7.01 -17.77
C ARG A 357 3.69 -6.87 -16.89
N ALA A 358 3.08 -7.99 -16.48
CA ALA A 358 1.90 -7.98 -15.61
C ALA A 358 2.14 -7.25 -14.27
N GLY A 359 3.33 -7.43 -13.66
CA GLY A 359 3.72 -6.72 -12.44
C GLY A 359 4.32 -5.35 -12.70
N ILE A 360 5.16 -5.21 -13.72
CA ILE A 360 5.85 -3.95 -14.01
C ILE A 360 4.88 -2.80 -14.29
N ILE A 361 3.78 -3.05 -14.99
CA ILE A 361 2.77 -2.02 -15.28
C ILE A 361 1.96 -1.59 -14.05
N HIS A 362 2.14 -2.24 -12.91
CA HIS A 362 1.58 -1.87 -11.61
C HIS A 362 2.68 -1.42 -10.64
N GLU A 363 3.54 -2.32 -10.19
CA GLU A 363 4.56 -2.04 -9.17
C GLU A 363 5.65 -1.05 -9.66
N GLY A 364 6.04 -1.15 -10.93
CA GLY A 364 6.96 -0.18 -11.54
C GLY A 364 6.44 1.25 -11.56
N VAL A 365 5.11 1.42 -11.60
CA VAL A 365 4.45 2.74 -11.50
C VAL A 365 4.56 3.32 -10.09
N HIS A 366 4.41 2.50 -9.06
CA HIS A 366 4.63 2.96 -7.68
C HIS A 366 6.03 3.51 -7.50
N TYR A 367 7.05 2.81 -8.01
CA TYR A 367 8.42 3.30 -8.00
C TYR A 367 8.58 4.63 -8.75
N GLN A 368 8.06 4.73 -9.99
CA GLN A 368 8.17 5.96 -10.79
C GLN A 368 7.45 7.14 -10.15
N GLN A 369 6.24 6.93 -9.64
CA GLN A 369 5.47 7.96 -8.95
C GLN A 369 6.19 8.44 -7.69
N LEU A 370 6.73 7.53 -6.87
CA LEU A 370 7.52 7.87 -5.70
C LEU A 370 8.73 8.74 -6.10
N ALA A 371 9.54 8.29 -7.06
CA ALA A 371 10.75 8.97 -7.48
C ALA A 371 10.47 10.36 -8.10
N LEU A 372 9.42 10.49 -8.90
CA LEU A 372 9.05 11.76 -9.53
C LEU A 372 8.42 12.73 -8.52
N SER A 373 7.51 12.27 -7.69
CA SER A 373 6.80 13.10 -6.72
C SER A 373 7.70 13.58 -5.58
N TRP A 374 8.76 12.83 -5.24
CA TRP A 374 9.73 13.29 -4.25
C TRP A 374 10.49 14.54 -4.69
N ARG A 375 10.59 14.77 -6.00
CA ARG A 375 11.17 15.99 -6.57
C ARG A 375 10.21 17.18 -6.55
N ASN A 376 8.97 16.99 -6.12
CA ASN A 376 8.00 18.08 -6.03
C ASN A 376 8.54 19.18 -5.08
N HIS A 377 8.42 20.44 -5.52
CA HIS A 377 8.90 21.60 -4.75
C HIS A 377 8.05 21.89 -3.50
N ARG A 378 6.86 21.28 -3.38
CA ARG A 378 5.94 21.45 -2.26
C ARG A 378 6.14 20.34 -1.21
N PRO A 379 6.70 20.64 -0.03
CA PRO A 379 7.07 19.60 0.95
C PRO A 379 5.91 18.72 1.42
N VAL A 380 4.70 19.29 1.56
CA VAL A 380 3.53 18.53 2.00
C VAL A 380 3.23 17.36 1.04
N ARG A 381 3.41 17.54 -0.26
CA ARG A 381 3.13 16.52 -1.29
C ARG A 381 4.15 15.40 -1.32
N ARG A 382 5.37 15.65 -0.87
CA ARG A 382 6.42 14.61 -0.78
C ARG A 382 6.06 13.55 0.25
N HIS A 383 5.53 13.98 1.39
CA HIS A 383 5.28 13.12 2.55
C HIS A 383 3.83 12.61 2.62
N TYR A 384 2.91 13.26 1.90
CA TYR A 384 1.51 12.87 1.92
C TYR A 384 1.33 11.51 1.24
N TYR A 385 0.60 10.62 1.90
CA TYR A 385 0.20 9.33 1.37
C TYR A 385 -1.32 9.21 1.31
N ASP A 386 -1.82 8.77 0.17
CA ASP A 386 -3.20 8.37 -0.04
C ASP A 386 -3.26 7.17 -0.98
N SER A 387 -3.84 6.08 -0.50
CA SER A 387 -3.95 4.83 -1.24
C SER A 387 -4.82 5.00 -2.51
N GLY A 388 -5.84 5.89 -2.49
CA GLY A 388 -6.69 6.15 -3.65
C GLY A 388 -5.93 6.72 -4.84
N ALA A 389 -5.00 7.66 -4.60
CA ALA A 389 -4.13 8.17 -5.64
C ALA A 389 -3.02 7.16 -5.99
N ASN A 390 -2.41 6.51 -5.00
CA ASN A 390 -1.31 5.56 -5.21
C ASN A 390 -1.76 4.35 -6.03
N GLU A 391 -2.73 3.59 -5.53
CA GLU A 391 -3.25 2.39 -6.16
C GLU A 391 -4.11 2.70 -7.39
N GLY A 392 -4.84 3.82 -7.33
CA GLY A 392 -5.66 4.27 -8.47
C GLY A 392 -4.83 4.57 -9.70
N ILE A 393 -3.66 5.21 -9.56
CA ILE A 393 -2.73 5.48 -10.66
C ILE A 393 -2.13 4.18 -11.20
N ALA A 394 -1.67 3.29 -10.33
CA ALA A 394 -1.09 2.02 -10.76
C ALA A 394 -2.12 1.14 -11.47
N PHE A 395 -3.34 1.07 -10.95
CA PHE A 395 -4.41 0.31 -11.59
C PHE A 395 -4.93 0.97 -12.88
N TYR A 396 -4.98 2.31 -12.93
CA TYR A 396 -5.24 3.03 -14.17
C TYR A 396 -4.19 2.69 -15.24
N ASN A 397 -2.92 2.64 -14.85
CA ASN A 397 -1.82 2.32 -15.77
C ASN A 397 -1.94 0.92 -16.37
N GLU A 398 -2.44 -0.07 -15.63
CA GLU A 398 -2.72 -1.40 -16.20
C GLU A 398 -3.72 -1.30 -17.37
N GLU A 399 -4.81 -0.55 -17.20
CA GLU A 399 -5.81 -0.36 -18.24
C GLU A 399 -5.28 0.51 -19.40
N LEU A 400 -4.49 1.55 -19.10
CA LEU A 400 -3.81 2.38 -20.09
C LEU A 400 -2.90 1.54 -20.98
N MET A 401 -2.05 0.68 -20.40
CA MET A 401 -1.13 -0.17 -21.16
C MET A 401 -1.86 -1.21 -21.99
N LEU A 402 -2.96 -1.74 -21.47
CA LEU A 402 -3.84 -2.65 -22.22
C LEU A 402 -4.47 -1.94 -23.42
N ALA A 403 -4.99 -0.72 -23.22
CA ALA A 403 -5.63 0.08 -24.27
C ALA A 403 -4.62 0.60 -25.31
N ALA A 404 -3.42 0.97 -24.88
CA ALA A 404 -2.35 1.45 -25.77
C ALA A 404 -1.68 0.34 -26.59
N GLY A 405 -1.92 -0.94 -26.29
CA GLY A 405 -1.44 -2.07 -27.09
C GLY A 405 -0.13 -2.69 -26.62
N LEU A 406 0.37 -2.38 -25.41
CA LEU A 406 1.60 -2.99 -24.86
C LEU A 406 1.54 -4.53 -24.84
N LEU A 407 0.34 -5.10 -24.62
CA LEU A 407 0.13 -6.53 -24.44
C LEU A 407 -0.54 -7.21 -25.66
N GLU A 408 -0.45 -6.63 -26.86
CA GLU A 408 -1.11 -7.22 -28.04
C GLU A 408 -0.54 -8.59 -28.42
N ASP A 409 0.74 -8.80 -28.17
CA ASP A 409 1.46 -10.06 -28.39
C ASP A 409 1.27 -11.10 -27.28
N ALA A 410 0.60 -10.74 -26.16
CA ALA A 410 0.50 -11.55 -24.95
C ALA A 410 -0.97 -11.81 -24.54
N PRO A 411 -1.69 -12.69 -25.24
CA PRO A 411 -3.12 -12.92 -25.03
C PRO A 411 -3.47 -13.43 -23.63
N HIS A 412 -2.60 -14.22 -23.00
CA HIS A 412 -2.80 -14.69 -21.62
C HIS A 412 -2.57 -13.59 -20.60
N THR A 413 -1.56 -12.73 -20.80
CA THR A 413 -1.29 -11.57 -19.93
C THR A 413 -2.44 -10.57 -20.00
N ARG A 414 -3.01 -10.33 -21.18
CA ARG A 414 -4.25 -9.54 -21.34
C ARG A 414 -5.40 -10.12 -20.53
N THR A 415 -5.58 -11.44 -20.57
CA THR A 415 -6.62 -12.11 -19.78
C THR A 415 -6.35 -11.99 -18.28
N ALA A 416 -5.10 -12.14 -17.84
CA ALA A 416 -4.70 -11.97 -16.45
C ALA A 416 -4.95 -10.53 -15.96
N THR A 417 -4.61 -9.52 -16.76
CA THR A 417 -4.89 -8.10 -16.44
C THR A 417 -6.40 -7.87 -16.25
N VAL A 418 -7.25 -8.46 -17.10
CA VAL A 418 -8.71 -8.37 -16.94
C VAL A 418 -9.19 -9.10 -15.68
N ASN A 419 -8.55 -10.22 -15.31
CA ASN A 419 -8.83 -10.90 -14.03
C ASN A 419 -8.47 -10.02 -12.83
N PHE A 420 -7.36 -9.28 -12.90
CA PHE A 420 -7.00 -8.29 -11.88
C PHE A 420 -8.04 -7.17 -11.79
N MET A 421 -8.56 -6.68 -12.93
CA MET A 421 -9.65 -5.71 -12.96
C MET A 421 -10.90 -6.25 -12.25
N ARG A 422 -11.26 -7.52 -12.51
CA ARG A 422 -12.40 -8.19 -11.88
C ARG A 422 -12.24 -8.30 -10.36
N LEU A 423 -11.04 -8.72 -9.89
CA LEU A 423 -10.71 -8.80 -8.47
C LEU A 423 -10.83 -7.43 -7.79
N ARG A 424 -10.20 -6.39 -8.36
CA ARG A 424 -10.19 -5.05 -7.77
C ARG A 424 -11.58 -4.39 -7.77
N ALA A 425 -12.42 -4.67 -8.75
CA ALA A 425 -13.81 -4.24 -8.75
C ALA A 425 -14.64 -4.95 -7.65
N LEU A 426 -14.39 -6.26 -7.41
CA LEU A 426 -15.04 -7.00 -6.33
C LEU A 426 -14.60 -6.49 -4.95
N ARG A 427 -13.33 -6.12 -4.79
CA ARG A 427 -12.80 -5.53 -3.55
C ARG A 427 -13.60 -4.32 -3.07
N VAL A 428 -14.19 -3.53 -3.97
CA VAL A 428 -15.05 -2.38 -3.61
C VAL A 428 -16.26 -2.82 -2.78
N THR A 429 -17.00 -3.82 -3.25
CA THR A 429 -18.18 -4.32 -2.53
C THR A 429 -17.81 -5.07 -1.26
N VAL A 430 -16.65 -5.73 -1.24
CA VAL A 430 -16.11 -6.41 -0.06
C VAL A 430 -15.73 -5.40 1.02
N ASP A 431 -15.00 -4.34 0.67
CA ASP A 431 -14.59 -3.28 1.61
C ASP A 431 -15.81 -2.60 2.24
N VAL A 432 -16.73 -2.14 1.40
CA VAL A 432 -17.98 -1.52 1.89
C VAL A 432 -18.76 -2.49 2.77
N GLY A 433 -18.89 -3.75 2.37
CA GLY A 433 -19.61 -4.78 3.14
C GLY A 433 -19.00 -5.04 4.52
N LEU A 434 -17.67 -5.14 4.59
CA LEU A 434 -16.93 -5.29 5.85
C LEU A 434 -17.03 -4.04 6.73
N ALA A 435 -16.80 -2.87 6.16
CA ALA A 435 -16.81 -1.61 6.89
C ALA A 435 -18.19 -1.25 7.47
N THR A 436 -19.26 -1.56 6.73
CA THR A 436 -20.65 -1.29 7.16
C THR A 436 -21.27 -2.40 8.00
N GLY A 437 -20.68 -3.61 8.00
CA GLY A 437 -21.19 -4.80 8.68
C GLY A 437 -22.19 -5.61 7.88
N ALA A 438 -22.32 -5.36 6.58
CA ALA A 438 -23.13 -6.17 5.67
C ALA A 438 -22.47 -7.53 5.36
N LEU A 439 -21.14 -7.64 5.49
CA LEU A 439 -20.38 -8.87 5.35
C LEU A 439 -19.56 -9.15 6.62
N SER A 440 -19.50 -10.42 7.01
CA SER A 440 -18.47 -10.92 7.92
C SER A 440 -17.17 -11.20 7.15
N ILE A 441 -16.03 -11.31 7.86
CA ILE A 441 -14.74 -11.68 7.26
C ILE A 441 -14.85 -13.00 6.48
N GLU A 442 -15.52 -14.00 7.07
CA GLU A 442 -15.74 -15.31 6.42
C GLU A 442 -16.61 -15.20 5.16
N ALA A 443 -17.67 -14.37 5.18
CA ALA A 443 -18.50 -14.13 4.00
C ALA A 443 -17.72 -13.39 2.90
N ALA A 444 -16.90 -12.41 3.27
CA ALA A 444 -16.01 -11.68 2.35
C ALA A 444 -14.98 -12.62 1.70
N ALA A 445 -14.36 -13.51 2.47
CA ALA A 445 -13.43 -14.52 1.96
C ALA A 445 -14.10 -15.47 0.95
N ARG A 446 -15.35 -15.90 1.23
CA ARG A 446 -16.13 -16.72 0.28
C ARG A 446 -16.44 -15.92 -1.00
N GLU A 447 -16.90 -14.68 -0.90
CA GLU A 447 -17.17 -13.84 -2.07
C GLU A 447 -15.92 -13.71 -2.97
N LEU A 448 -14.76 -13.49 -2.37
CA LEU A 448 -13.49 -13.42 -3.11
C LEU A 448 -13.16 -14.76 -3.77
N ALA A 449 -13.17 -15.87 -3.03
CA ALA A 449 -12.82 -17.20 -3.55
C ALA A 449 -13.77 -17.71 -4.64
N ASP A 450 -15.07 -17.39 -4.53
CA ASP A 450 -16.09 -17.91 -5.45
C ASP A 450 -16.22 -17.06 -6.73
N ARG A 451 -15.88 -15.77 -6.67
CA ARG A 451 -16.18 -14.83 -7.74
C ARG A 451 -14.96 -14.35 -8.54
N VAL A 452 -13.75 -14.63 -8.08
CA VAL A 452 -12.51 -14.31 -8.80
C VAL A 452 -11.54 -15.49 -8.74
N PRO A 453 -10.60 -15.62 -9.68
CA PRO A 453 -9.69 -16.77 -9.75
C PRO A 453 -8.52 -16.68 -8.75
N VAL A 454 -8.82 -16.41 -7.47
CA VAL A 454 -7.84 -16.46 -6.38
C VAL A 454 -8.04 -17.74 -5.57
N ASP A 455 -6.97 -18.26 -4.99
CA ASP A 455 -7.06 -19.40 -4.10
C ASP A 455 -7.69 -19.00 -2.74
N LYS A 456 -8.19 -20.01 -2.01
CA LYS A 456 -8.89 -19.78 -0.74
C LYS A 456 -8.03 -19.15 0.35
N ALA A 457 -6.72 -19.42 0.35
CA ALA A 457 -5.82 -18.87 1.35
C ALA A 457 -5.63 -17.36 1.08
N THR A 458 -5.34 -16.98 -0.17
CA THR A 458 -5.28 -15.58 -0.60
C THR A 458 -6.60 -14.84 -0.32
N ALA A 459 -7.75 -15.45 -0.60
CA ALA A 459 -9.05 -14.83 -0.34
C ALA A 459 -9.31 -14.58 1.16
N ALA A 460 -8.91 -15.51 2.02
CA ALA A 460 -9.04 -15.37 3.47
C ALA A 460 -8.12 -14.28 4.02
N GLU A 461 -6.89 -14.25 3.53
CA GLU A 461 -5.88 -13.24 3.90
C GLU A 461 -6.33 -11.82 3.48
N GLU A 462 -6.81 -11.64 2.25
CA GLU A 462 -7.36 -10.36 1.78
C GLU A 462 -8.57 -9.90 2.60
N ALA A 463 -9.54 -10.80 2.85
CA ALA A 463 -10.72 -10.44 3.64
C ALA A 463 -10.37 -9.98 5.06
N ALA A 464 -9.40 -10.66 5.69
CA ALA A 464 -8.90 -10.28 7.01
C ALA A 464 -8.21 -8.91 6.99
N PHE A 465 -7.33 -8.69 6.02
CA PHE A 465 -6.61 -7.43 5.85
C PHE A 465 -7.59 -6.27 5.64
N PHE A 466 -8.60 -6.43 4.78
CA PHE A 466 -9.58 -5.37 4.50
C PHE A 466 -10.51 -5.08 5.69
N ALA A 467 -10.80 -6.06 6.52
CA ALA A 467 -11.54 -5.83 7.75
C ALA A 467 -10.76 -4.96 8.76
N GLU A 468 -9.45 -5.07 8.76
CA GLU A 468 -8.54 -4.31 9.63
C GLU A 468 -8.15 -2.94 9.04
N THR A 469 -8.33 -2.77 7.72
CA THR A 469 -7.96 -1.55 6.97
C THR A 469 -9.14 -1.00 6.14
N PRO A 470 -10.29 -0.65 6.78
CA PRO A 470 -11.47 -0.19 6.05
C PRO A 470 -11.16 1.03 5.19
N GLY A 471 -11.56 1.00 3.93
CA GLY A 471 -11.31 2.05 2.95
C GLY A 471 -10.04 1.86 2.11
N GLN A 472 -9.31 0.75 2.31
CA GLN A 472 -8.11 0.45 1.53
C GLN A 472 -8.46 -0.35 0.25
N ALA A 473 -9.27 -1.40 0.35
CA ALA A 473 -9.56 -2.28 -0.77
C ALA A 473 -10.31 -1.61 -1.94
N LEU A 474 -11.11 -0.59 -1.65
CA LEU A 474 -11.83 0.18 -2.70
C LEU A 474 -10.91 1.10 -3.51
N THR A 475 -9.73 1.46 -2.98
CA THR A 475 -8.87 2.52 -3.51
C THR A 475 -8.42 2.28 -4.94
N TYR A 476 -8.12 1.04 -5.29
CA TYR A 476 -7.75 0.63 -6.65
C TYR A 476 -8.81 1.06 -7.68
N GLN A 477 -10.02 0.55 -7.51
CA GLN A 477 -11.08 0.78 -8.49
C GLN A 477 -11.63 2.19 -8.45
N ILE A 478 -11.84 2.75 -7.26
CA ILE A 478 -12.40 4.10 -7.12
C ILE A 478 -11.38 5.15 -7.56
N GLY A 479 -10.11 5.01 -7.18
CA GLY A 479 -9.04 5.90 -7.66
C GLY A 479 -8.90 5.87 -9.17
N LYS A 480 -8.86 4.67 -9.79
CA LYS A 480 -8.86 4.53 -11.25
C LYS A 480 -10.06 5.24 -11.90
N THR A 481 -11.26 5.03 -11.37
CA THR A 481 -12.49 5.62 -11.94
C THR A 481 -12.46 7.15 -11.85
N GLN A 482 -12.02 7.70 -10.71
CA GLN A 482 -11.85 9.15 -10.56
C GLN A 482 -10.79 9.69 -11.54
N LEU A 483 -9.68 8.96 -11.73
CA LEU A 483 -8.63 9.38 -12.67
C LEU A 483 -9.13 9.38 -14.12
N ILE A 484 -9.87 8.35 -14.54
CA ILE A 484 -10.51 8.32 -15.86
C ILE A 484 -11.49 9.49 -16.03
N ALA A 485 -12.26 9.83 -14.99
CA ALA A 485 -13.14 10.98 -15.01
C ALA A 485 -12.38 12.30 -15.15
N LEU A 486 -11.25 12.47 -14.42
CA LEU A 486 -10.37 13.65 -14.56
C LEU A 486 -9.84 13.79 -15.99
N LEU A 487 -9.40 12.68 -16.62
CA LEU A 487 -8.94 12.70 -18.02
C LEU A 487 -10.05 13.08 -19.00
N ALA A 488 -11.27 12.56 -18.79
CA ALA A 488 -12.42 12.93 -19.60
C ALA A 488 -12.79 14.41 -19.43
N ASP A 489 -12.72 14.95 -18.21
CA ASP A 489 -12.90 16.37 -17.93
C ASP A 489 -11.81 17.21 -18.59
N ALA A 490 -10.55 16.79 -18.51
CA ALA A 490 -9.45 17.47 -19.19
C ALA A 490 -9.68 17.53 -20.71
N ALA A 491 -10.16 16.45 -21.32
CA ALA A 491 -10.51 16.43 -22.74
C ALA A 491 -11.64 17.43 -23.08
N ARG A 492 -12.66 17.56 -22.21
CA ARG A 492 -13.72 18.55 -22.40
C ARG A 492 -13.24 19.99 -22.21
N VAL A 493 -12.39 20.24 -21.21
CA VAL A 493 -11.90 21.60 -20.89
C VAL A 493 -10.85 22.08 -21.89
N ARG A 494 -9.88 21.22 -22.23
CA ARG A 494 -8.74 21.58 -23.10
C ARG A 494 -9.00 21.34 -24.60
N GLY A 495 -9.94 20.45 -24.93
CA GLY A 495 -10.26 20.11 -26.33
C GLY A 495 -9.04 19.66 -27.11
N ALA A 496 -8.82 20.24 -28.28
CA ALA A 496 -7.70 19.90 -29.18
C ALA A 496 -6.30 20.28 -28.62
N SER A 497 -6.20 21.07 -27.56
CA SER A 497 -4.95 21.42 -26.92
C SER A 497 -4.52 20.44 -25.81
N LEU A 498 -5.29 19.37 -25.58
CA LEU A 498 -4.91 18.37 -24.59
C LEU A 498 -3.69 17.59 -25.08
N ASP A 499 -2.61 17.63 -24.32
CA ASP A 499 -1.47 16.70 -24.40
C ASP A 499 -1.58 15.68 -23.29
N LEU A 500 -1.69 14.39 -23.66
CA LEU A 500 -1.89 13.31 -22.70
C LEU A 500 -0.64 13.07 -21.85
N ARG A 501 0.55 13.16 -22.46
CA ARG A 501 1.84 13.02 -21.77
C ARG A 501 2.01 14.12 -20.72
N GLU A 502 1.76 15.38 -21.09
CA GLU A 502 1.86 16.51 -20.17
C GLU A 502 0.90 16.35 -18.98
N LEU A 503 -0.30 15.86 -19.22
CA LEU A 503 -1.28 15.62 -18.14
C LEU A 503 -0.84 14.49 -17.22
N HIS A 504 -0.35 13.38 -17.76
CA HIS A 504 0.19 12.28 -16.95
C HIS A 504 1.41 12.73 -16.13
N ASP A 505 2.35 13.44 -16.74
CA ASP A 505 3.52 13.99 -16.04
C ASP A 505 3.11 14.87 -14.86
N ALA A 506 2.10 15.72 -15.04
CA ALA A 506 1.57 16.56 -13.96
C ALA A 506 0.92 15.71 -12.84
N ILE A 507 0.22 14.64 -13.17
CA ILE A 507 -0.38 13.73 -12.19
C ILE A 507 0.71 12.99 -11.40
N TRP A 508 1.69 12.38 -12.08
CA TRP A 508 2.76 11.62 -11.43
C TRP A 508 3.63 12.46 -10.50
N VAL A 509 4.01 13.68 -10.93
CA VAL A 509 4.84 14.57 -10.10
C VAL A 509 4.12 15.09 -8.85
N ASN A 510 2.80 15.14 -8.86
CA ASN A 510 2.00 15.49 -7.70
C ASN A 510 1.86 14.36 -6.67
N GLY A 511 2.30 13.15 -7.00
CA GLY A 511 2.34 12.03 -6.07
C GLY A 511 0.95 11.57 -5.64
N ASN A 512 0.72 11.50 -4.34
CA ASN A 512 -0.50 10.95 -3.78
C ASN A 512 -1.58 12.01 -3.48
N VAL A 513 -1.60 13.12 -4.20
CA VAL A 513 -2.69 14.11 -4.08
C VAL A 513 -4.00 13.46 -4.51
N PRO A 514 -5.06 13.46 -3.65
CA PRO A 514 -6.35 12.89 -4.00
C PRO A 514 -6.92 13.46 -5.30
N ILE A 515 -7.55 12.61 -6.10
CA ILE A 515 -7.91 12.94 -7.49
C ILE A 515 -8.88 14.13 -7.58
N ALA A 516 -9.81 14.27 -6.63
CA ALA A 516 -10.72 15.43 -6.59
C ALA A 516 -9.95 16.77 -6.41
N LEU A 517 -8.85 16.75 -5.64
CA LEU A 517 -7.99 17.92 -5.48
C LEU A 517 -7.13 18.19 -6.72
N LEU A 518 -6.64 17.14 -7.40
CA LEU A 518 -5.95 17.28 -8.69
C LEU A 518 -6.88 17.85 -9.76
N ARG A 519 -8.13 17.39 -9.79
CA ARG A 519 -9.17 17.87 -10.70
C ARG A 519 -9.40 19.38 -10.53
N TRP A 520 -9.49 19.82 -9.28
CA TRP A 520 -9.57 21.25 -8.98
C TRP A 520 -8.33 22.02 -9.43
N GLU A 521 -7.14 21.56 -9.05
CA GLU A 521 -5.88 22.27 -9.33
C GLU A 521 -5.54 22.33 -10.82
N LEU A 522 -5.74 21.22 -11.56
CA LEU A 522 -5.34 21.13 -12.96
C LEU A 522 -6.40 21.68 -13.94
N LEU A 523 -7.68 21.67 -13.55
CA LEU A 523 -8.80 22.00 -14.43
C LEU A 523 -9.70 23.14 -13.92
N GLY A 524 -9.53 23.59 -12.67
CA GLY A 524 -10.37 24.62 -12.06
C GLY A 524 -11.80 24.16 -11.73
N LEU A 525 -12.09 22.85 -11.74
CA LEU A 525 -13.42 22.31 -11.48
C LEU A 525 -13.66 22.18 -9.98
N THR A 526 -14.77 22.72 -9.46
CA THR A 526 -15.07 22.86 -8.03
C THR A 526 -16.29 22.05 -7.56
N ASP A 527 -17.01 21.40 -8.44
CA ASP A 527 -18.26 20.70 -8.16
C ASP A 527 -18.15 19.54 -7.15
N GLU A 528 -16.95 19.00 -6.95
CA GLU A 528 -16.69 17.93 -5.97
C GLU A 528 -16.22 18.45 -4.60
N LEU A 529 -15.88 19.74 -4.49
CA LEU A 529 -15.18 20.26 -3.30
C LEU A 529 -16.03 20.21 -2.02
N ALA A 530 -17.32 20.52 -2.11
CA ALA A 530 -18.23 20.45 -0.95
C ALA A 530 -18.32 19.02 -0.40
N ALA A 531 -18.32 18.00 -1.28
CA ALA A 531 -18.37 16.60 -0.89
C ALA A 531 -17.13 16.17 -0.10
N ILE A 532 -15.97 16.81 -0.32
CA ILE A 532 -14.72 16.55 0.41
C ILE A 532 -14.42 17.58 1.50
N GLY A 533 -15.41 18.36 1.92
CA GLY A 533 -15.30 19.28 3.05
C GLY A 533 -14.51 20.56 2.76
N ILE A 534 -14.55 21.03 1.51
CA ILE A 534 -14.12 22.37 1.12
C ILE A 534 -15.38 23.13 0.72
N ASP A 535 -15.80 24.03 1.58
CA ASP A 535 -16.92 24.92 1.30
C ASP A 535 -16.43 26.08 0.42
N ASP A 536 -17.25 26.49 -0.55
CA ASP A 536 -17.03 27.74 -1.29
C ASP A 536 -17.26 28.90 -0.31
N GLU A 537 -16.17 29.52 0.19
CA GLU A 537 -16.20 30.82 0.89
C GLU A 537 -16.05 31.96 -0.12
#